data_64ae1bda200ae35bd0a70438bb41bc4c
#
_entry.id   64ae1bda200ae35bd0a70438bb41bc4c
#
_cell.length_a   1.000
_cell.length_b   1.000
_cell.length_c   1.000
_cell.angle_alpha   90.00
_cell.angle_beta   90.00
_cell.angle_gamma   90.00
#
_symmetry.space_group_name_H-M   'P 1'
#
loop_
_entity.id
_entity.type
_entity.pdbx_description
1 polymer ?
#
loop_
_entity_poly.entity_id
_entity_poly.type
_entity_poly.pdbx_seq_one_letter_code
_entity_poly.pdbx_strand_id
1 'polypeptide(L)'
;MDEAKYFVNTKIYTRPSGSFIHRPFDGGVEIKAGSSPSSVITRQTRKYFRYQSGKGIQCSLAINFNPPVLVRTLQSAGSSTCTVKTQYPHGITEGCSFRIEGVTNDTTYNGTFTVASVTDDFIFTYTAGGTPSAVTAQGNIQFHAKSWSGAQVRGGMFDYQNGFFYEFDGTHMYCVRRSSTLQISGTATVTNGSGLITGDETSWTSTLAVGDMTVIRGQSYKVVKITNNASISVQPAYRGTSASGVIVTKTVDTKVRQDSWNIDPCDGTGKFGFNLDVDKIQMAYFDYSWYGAGKIRFGFKDQNGQVKYVHDFKHNNLLTEAYFRSGNLPGRYEIENTGSPTIIPNLFHWGT
;
A
#
# COMPACT_ATOMS: atom_id res chain seq x y z
N MET A 1 1.57 -13.30 25.65
CA MET A 1 2.66 -12.65 24.90
C MET A 1 2.33 -11.17 24.87
N ASP A 2 3.22 -10.34 25.36
CA ASP A 2 2.92 -8.93 25.64
C ASP A 2 2.78 -8.14 24.33
N GLU A 3 1.57 -7.72 23.98
CA GLU A 3 1.27 -6.92 22.78
C GLU A 3 2.17 -5.67 22.68
N ALA A 4 2.60 -5.13 23.82
CA ALA A 4 3.50 -3.98 23.89
C ALA A 4 4.84 -4.19 23.15
N LYS A 5 5.35 -5.41 23.07
CA LYS A 5 6.65 -5.71 22.41
C LYS A 5 6.63 -5.45 20.90
N TYR A 6 5.49 -5.67 20.23
CA TYR A 6 5.39 -5.49 18.77
C TYR A 6 5.25 -4.04 18.34
N PHE A 7 4.91 -3.13 19.27
CA PHE A 7 4.66 -1.73 18.97
C PHE A 7 5.76 -0.78 19.43
N VAL A 8 6.73 -1.24 20.20
CA VAL A 8 7.79 -0.36 20.76
C VAL A 8 8.57 0.38 19.66
N ASN A 9 8.83 -0.26 18.53
CA ASN A 9 9.63 0.28 17.43
C ASN A 9 8.81 0.80 16.25
N THR A 10 7.47 0.69 16.29
CA THR A 10 6.59 1.14 15.21
C THR A 10 5.51 2.09 15.72
N LYS A 11 4.93 2.88 14.82
CA LYS A 11 3.75 3.71 15.04
C LYS A 11 2.69 3.38 14.02
N ILE A 12 1.42 3.44 14.43
CA ILE A 12 0.27 3.32 13.56
C ILE A 12 -0.42 4.68 13.49
N TYR A 13 -0.78 5.07 12.28
CA TYR A 13 -1.56 6.27 11.99
C TYR A 13 -2.78 5.89 11.18
N THR A 14 -3.94 6.40 11.56
CA THR A 14 -5.20 6.24 10.83
C THR A 14 -5.81 7.60 10.54
N ARG A 15 -6.45 7.75 9.36
CA ARG A 15 -7.16 8.97 8.99
C ARG A 15 -8.18 8.65 7.87
N PRO A 16 -9.46 9.00 7.98
CA PRO A 16 -10.16 9.34 9.22
C PRO A 16 -10.38 8.12 10.10
N SER A 17 -10.33 6.91 9.54
CA SER A 17 -10.52 5.64 10.25
C SER A 17 -9.65 4.53 9.66
N GLY A 18 -9.48 3.48 10.42
CA GLY A 18 -8.76 2.28 10.06
C GLY A 18 -8.62 1.40 11.30
N SER A 19 -8.31 0.13 11.09
CA SER A 19 -8.14 -0.85 12.15
C SER A 19 -6.85 -1.63 11.96
N PHE A 20 -6.34 -2.19 13.04
CA PHE A 20 -5.26 -3.14 13.02
C PHE A 20 -5.51 -4.26 14.01
N ILE A 21 -5.03 -5.44 13.68
CA ILE A 21 -5.20 -6.63 14.51
C ILE A 21 -3.85 -7.34 14.55
N HIS A 22 -3.39 -7.67 15.76
CA HIS A 22 -2.32 -8.63 15.93
C HIS A 22 -2.93 -10.04 15.90
N ARG A 23 -2.44 -10.89 15.00
CA ARG A 23 -2.86 -12.30 14.91
C ARG A 23 -1.82 -13.16 15.65
N PRO A 24 -2.09 -13.59 16.91
CA PRO A 24 -1.08 -14.26 17.72
C PRO A 24 -0.67 -15.62 17.18
N PHE A 25 -1.55 -16.34 16.47
CA PHE A 25 -1.23 -17.63 15.86
C PHE A 25 -0.44 -17.51 14.55
N ASP A 26 -0.55 -16.38 13.84
CA ASP A 26 0.23 -16.07 12.63
C ASP A 26 1.50 -15.26 12.96
N GLY A 27 1.56 -14.66 14.15
CA GLY A 27 2.69 -13.86 14.61
C GLY A 27 2.87 -12.52 13.88
N GLY A 28 1.87 -12.07 13.10
CA GLY A 28 1.93 -10.86 12.30
C GLY A 28 0.87 -9.82 12.65
N VAL A 29 0.89 -8.72 11.95
CA VAL A 29 -0.08 -7.62 12.10
C VAL A 29 -0.83 -7.42 10.80
N GLU A 30 -2.14 -7.46 10.88
CA GLU A 30 -3.06 -7.05 9.82
C GLU A 30 -3.45 -5.60 10.01
N ILE A 31 -3.40 -4.81 8.94
CA ILE A 31 -3.92 -3.45 8.90
C ILE A 31 -5.01 -3.36 7.84
N LYS A 32 -6.03 -2.53 8.09
CA LYS A 32 -7.18 -2.30 7.23
C LYS A 32 -7.59 -0.83 7.25
N ALA A 33 -7.73 -0.20 6.10
CA ALA A 33 -8.26 1.16 6.02
C ALA A 33 -9.76 1.19 6.35
N GLY A 34 -10.31 2.37 6.62
CA GLY A 34 -11.76 2.56 6.71
C GLY A 34 -12.42 2.65 5.33
N SER A 35 -13.74 2.73 5.27
CA SER A 35 -14.53 2.81 4.03
C SER A 35 -14.52 4.20 3.37
N SER A 36 -14.13 5.26 4.09
CA SER A 36 -14.09 6.61 3.53
C SER A 36 -13.11 6.70 2.34
N PRO A 37 -13.45 7.41 1.25
CA PRO A 37 -12.59 7.62 0.09
C PRO A 37 -11.22 8.23 0.39
N SER A 38 -11.06 8.86 1.56
CA SER A 38 -9.81 9.47 2.01
C SER A 38 -9.13 8.70 3.15
N SER A 39 -9.59 7.48 3.44
CA SER A 39 -9.00 6.68 4.53
C SER A 39 -7.58 6.26 4.21
N VAL A 40 -6.72 6.42 5.19
CA VAL A 40 -5.33 5.96 5.17
C VAL A 40 -5.02 5.30 6.49
N ILE A 41 -4.42 4.12 6.44
CA ILE A 41 -3.76 3.52 7.59
C ILE A 41 -2.30 3.26 7.25
N THR A 42 -1.42 3.68 8.15
CA THR A 42 0.02 3.53 8.00
C THR A 42 0.60 2.92 9.25
N ARG A 43 1.40 1.86 9.08
CA ARG A 43 2.30 1.36 10.12
C ARG A 43 3.74 1.62 9.69
N GLN A 44 4.50 2.34 10.52
CA GLN A 44 5.83 2.79 10.20
C GLN A 44 6.79 2.58 11.37
N THR A 45 8.06 2.27 11.08
CA THR A 45 9.11 2.26 12.11
C THR A 45 9.30 3.67 12.71
N ARG A 46 9.50 3.76 14.01
CA ARG A 46 9.74 5.04 14.69
C ARG A 46 11.06 5.66 14.28
N LYS A 47 12.07 4.82 14.08
CA LYS A 47 13.41 5.24 13.64
C LYS A 47 13.52 5.11 12.13
N TYR A 48 14.19 6.07 11.52
CA TYR A 48 14.66 5.99 10.15
C TYR A 48 15.96 5.22 10.13
N PHE A 49 16.09 4.29 9.19
CA PHE A 49 17.34 3.59 8.97
C PHE A 49 18.34 4.56 8.38
N ARG A 50 19.46 4.72 9.09
CA ARG A 50 20.48 5.69 8.68
C ARG A 50 21.27 5.17 7.49
N TYR A 51 21.24 5.91 6.39
CA TYR A 51 22.12 5.66 5.26
C TYR A 51 23.55 6.05 5.60
N GLN A 52 24.49 5.17 5.30
CA GLN A 52 25.92 5.42 5.43
C GLN A 52 26.50 5.65 4.03
N SER A 53 27.10 6.82 3.82
CA SER A 53 27.77 7.17 2.56
C SER A 53 28.85 6.13 2.21
N GLY A 54 28.95 5.76 0.94
CA GLY A 54 29.88 4.75 0.45
C GLY A 54 29.40 3.30 0.56
N LYS A 55 28.21 3.06 1.10
CA LYS A 55 27.67 1.71 1.25
C LYS A 55 26.31 1.58 0.56
N GLY A 56 25.96 0.36 0.13
CA GLY A 56 24.61 -0.02 -0.20
C GLY A 56 23.86 -0.47 1.07
N ILE A 57 22.56 -0.30 1.07
CA ILE A 57 21.68 -0.88 2.10
C ILE A 57 20.79 -1.91 1.45
N GLN A 58 20.74 -3.10 2.03
CA GLN A 58 19.76 -4.13 1.71
C GLN A 58 18.73 -4.19 2.84
N CYS A 59 17.46 -4.22 2.48
CA CYS A 59 16.37 -4.43 3.42
C CYS A 59 15.38 -5.45 2.88
N SER A 60 14.67 -6.10 3.79
CA SER A 60 13.63 -7.07 3.46
C SER A 60 12.39 -6.82 4.29
N LEU A 61 11.24 -7.15 3.70
CA LEU A 61 9.93 -7.09 4.32
C LEU A 61 9.23 -8.43 4.12
N ALA A 62 8.56 -8.94 5.15
CA ALA A 62 7.60 -10.02 4.99
C ALA A 62 6.20 -9.42 4.91
N ILE A 63 5.54 -9.59 3.77
CA ILE A 63 4.26 -8.95 3.44
C ILE A 63 3.35 -9.89 2.66
N ASN A 64 2.05 -9.82 2.93
CA ASN A 64 0.99 -10.36 2.07
C ASN A 64 0.11 -9.18 1.62
N PHE A 65 0.07 -8.94 0.31
CA PHE A 65 -0.64 -7.80 -0.29
C PHE A 65 -2.15 -8.04 -0.40
N ASN A 66 -2.59 -9.31 -0.42
CA ASN A 66 -3.99 -9.72 -0.45
C ASN A 66 -4.20 -10.91 0.48
N PRO A 67 -4.04 -10.73 1.80
CA PRO A 67 -4.15 -11.82 2.76
C PRO A 67 -5.55 -12.40 2.78
N PRO A 68 -5.67 -13.73 3.00
CA PRO A 68 -6.97 -14.34 3.15
C PRO A 68 -7.69 -13.86 4.40
N VAL A 69 -9.00 -13.73 4.31
CA VAL A 69 -9.85 -13.60 5.48
C VAL A 69 -10.29 -15.00 5.91
N LEU A 70 -10.05 -15.32 7.19
CA LEU A 70 -10.38 -16.63 7.75
C LEU A 70 -11.89 -16.81 7.87
N VAL A 71 -12.38 -17.91 7.34
CA VAL A 71 -13.80 -18.30 7.41
C VAL A 71 -14.05 -19.06 8.70
N ARG A 72 -14.99 -18.56 9.50
CA ARG A 72 -15.41 -19.21 10.74
C ARG A 72 -16.40 -20.33 10.48
N THR A 73 -17.40 -20.07 9.62
CA THR A 73 -18.36 -21.08 9.16
C THR A 73 -18.74 -20.82 7.72
N LEU A 74 -18.91 -21.90 6.96
CA LEU A 74 -19.44 -21.90 5.60
C LEU A 74 -20.45 -23.02 5.49
N GLN A 75 -21.65 -22.72 5.05
CA GLN A 75 -22.72 -23.70 4.93
C GLN A 75 -23.72 -23.32 3.85
N SER A 76 -24.38 -24.32 3.29
CA SER A 76 -25.58 -24.18 2.48
C SER A 76 -26.77 -24.79 3.22
N ALA A 77 -27.97 -24.40 2.86
CA ALA A 77 -29.21 -25.01 3.38
C ALA A 77 -29.71 -26.14 2.45
N GLY A 78 -28.81 -26.83 1.73
CA GLY A 78 -29.18 -27.79 0.70
C GLY A 78 -29.62 -27.12 -0.61
N SER A 79 -29.18 -25.91 -0.85
CA SER A 79 -29.38 -25.13 -2.08
C SER A 79 -28.04 -24.62 -2.61
N SER A 80 -28.04 -24.00 -3.77
CA SER A 80 -26.82 -23.34 -4.29
C SER A 80 -26.42 -22.08 -3.50
N THR A 81 -27.31 -21.54 -2.66
CA THR A 81 -26.98 -20.38 -1.83
C THR A 81 -26.16 -20.78 -0.62
N CYS A 82 -24.96 -20.21 -0.52
CA CYS A 82 -24.02 -20.46 0.57
C CYS A 82 -23.89 -19.23 1.44
N THR A 83 -23.86 -19.44 2.76
CA THR A 83 -23.62 -18.40 3.75
C THR A 83 -22.22 -18.54 4.31
N VAL A 84 -21.44 -17.47 4.24
CA VAL A 84 -20.10 -17.35 4.81
C VAL A 84 -20.17 -16.47 6.05
N LYS A 85 -19.59 -16.96 7.15
CA LYS A 85 -19.32 -16.15 8.34
C LYS A 85 -17.81 -16.11 8.56
N THR A 86 -17.26 -14.90 8.63
CA THR A 86 -15.81 -14.69 8.78
C THR A 86 -15.41 -14.50 10.24
N GLN A 87 -14.13 -14.73 10.52
CA GLN A 87 -13.52 -14.50 11.85
C GLN A 87 -13.32 -13.02 12.13
N TYR A 88 -13.01 -12.23 11.07
CA TYR A 88 -12.76 -10.79 11.12
C TYR A 88 -13.63 -10.09 10.06
N PRO A 89 -13.86 -8.77 10.16
CA PRO A 89 -14.62 -8.04 9.15
C PRO A 89 -14.08 -8.30 7.74
N HIS A 90 -14.93 -8.74 6.83
CA HIS A 90 -14.52 -9.17 5.49
C HIS A 90 -14.20 -8.01 4.54
N GLY A 91 -14.88 -6.86 4.68
CA GLY A 91 -14.61 -5.66 3.86
C GLY A 91 -15.03 -5.72 2.41
N ILE A 92 -15.77 -6.77 1.99
CA ILE A 92 -16.33 -6.90 0.64
C ILE A 92 -17.73 -6.29 0.56
N THR A 93 -18.15 -5.96 -0.66
CA THR A 93 -19.49 -5.46 -0.95
C THR A 93 -20.21 -6.39 -1.94
N GLU A 94 -21.50 -6.24 -2.07
CA GLU A 94 -22.30 -6.94 -3.05
C GLU A 94 -21.76 -6.73 -4.47
N GLY A 95 -21.73 -7.77 -5.28
CA GLY A 95 -21.18 -7.76 -6.64
C GLY A 95 -19.66 -7.93 -6.75
N CYS A 96 -18.93 -7.93 -5.63
CA CYS A 96 -17.49 -8.17 -5.64
C CYS A 96 -17.14 -9.61 -5.99
N SER A 97 -16.05 -9.81 -6.73
CA SER A 97 -15.51 -11.14 -7.02
C SER A 97 -14.54 -11.59 -5.92
N PHE A 98 -14.63 -12.85 -5.52
CA PHE A 98 -13.77 -13.45 -4.52
C PHE A 98 -13.54 -14.93 -4.81
N ARG A 99 -12.51 -15.52 -4.21
CA ARG A 99 -12.20 -16.94 -4.26
C ARG A 99 -12.33 -17.56 -2.87
N ILE A 100 -13.02 -18.70 -2.78
CA ILE A 100 -13.01 -19.59 -1.61
C ILE A 100 -12.15 -20.82 -1.93
N GLU A 101 -11.34 -21.22 -0.97
CA GLU A 101 -10.51 -22.40 -1.04
C GLU A 101 -10.36 -23.09 0.32
N GLY A 102 -9.86 -24.32 0.31
CA GLY A 102 -9.53 -25.07 1.53
C GLY A 102 -10.68 -25.90 2.10
N VAL A 103 -11.83 -25.96 1.44
CA VAL A 103 -12.92 -26.89 1.81
C VAL A 103 -12.54 -28.30 1.35
N THR A 104 -12.60 -29.27 2.27
CA THR A 104 -12.17 -30.65 2.04
C THR A 104 -13.28 -31.68 1.96
N ASN A 105 -14.39 -31.45 2.66
CA ASN A 105 -15.51 -32.41 2.70
C ASN A 105 -16.49 -32.27 1.54
N ASP A 106 -16.58 -31.10 0.91
CA ASP A 106 -17.39 -30.85 -0.28
C ASP A 106 -16.77 -29.74 -1.13
N THR A 107 -16.06 -30.14 -2.18
CA THR A 107 -15.31 -29.21 -3.05
C THR A 107 -16.18 -28.28 -3.89
N THR A 108 -17.52 -28.51 -3.93
CA THR A 108 -18.48 -27.62 -4.60
C THR A 108 -18.48 -26.21 -4.00
N TYR A 109 -18.05 -26.08 -2.75
CA TYR A 109 -17.87 -24.78 -2.11
C TYR A 109 -16.66 -24.02 -2.63
N ASN A 110 -15.62 -24.70 -3.14
CA ASN A 110 -14.39 -24.06 -3.62
C ASN A 110 -14.59 -23.46 -5.01
N GLY A 111 -14.02 -22.27 -5.22
CA GLY A 111 -14.06 -21.63 -6.53
C GLY A 111 -14.02 -20.13 -6.45
N THR A 112 -14.17 -19.50 -7.62
CA THR A 112 -14.32 -18.05 -7.74
C THR A 112 -15.78 -17.72 -7.95
N PHE A 113 -16.30 -16.83 -7.13
CA PHE A 113 -17.72 -16.47 -7.06
C PHE A 113 -17.89 -14.96 -6.96
N THR A 114 -19.15 -14.53 -7.06
CA THR A 114 -19.56 -13.13 -6.83
C THR A 114 -20.40 -13.09 -5.56
N VAL A 115 -20.19 -12.05 -4.73
CA VAL A 115 -21.00 -11.79 -3.55
C VAL A 115 -22.43 -11.49 -3.96
N ALA A 116 -23.39 -12.29 -3.48
CA ALA A 116 -24.80 -12.13 -3.79
C ALA A 116 -25.48 -11.14 -2.85
N SER A 117 -25.14 -11.16 -1.55
CA SER A 117 -25.62 -10.17 -0.58
C SER A 117 -24.65 -10.07 0.60
N VAL A 118 -24.64 -8.92 1.27
CA VAL A 118 -23.90 -8.66 2.50
C VAL A 118 -24.91 -8.39 3.60
N THR A 119 -24.90 -9.22 4.66
CA THR A 119 -25.79 -9.05 5.82
C THR A 119 -25.21 -8.06 6.83
N ASP A 120 -23.92 -8.21 7.14
CA ASP A 120 -23.16 -7.35 8.03
C ASP A 120 -21.64 -7.47 7.72
N ASP A 121 -20.78 -6.87 8.52
CA ASP A 121 -19.32 -6.89 8.34
C ASP A 121 -18.70 -8.30 8.39
N PHE A 122 -19.43 -9.30 8.90
CA PHE A 122 -18.96 -10.68 9.12
C PHE A 122 -19.68 -11.72 8.28
N ILE A 123 -20.85 -11.40 7.71
CA ILE A 123 -21.72 -12.37 7.06
C ILE A 123 -22.10 -11.89 5.65
N PHE A 124 -21.83 -12.75 4.68
CA PHE A 124 -22.27 -12.57 3.30
C PHE A 124 -22.73 -13.89 2.68
N THR A 125 -23.42 -13.80 1.54
CA THR A 125 -23.86 -14.96 0.78
C THR A 125 -23.32 -14.94 -0.64
N TYR A 126 -23.24 -16.12 -1.25
CA TYR A 126 -22.92 -16.31 -2.67
C TYR A 126 -23.67 -17.50 -3.24
N THR A 127 -23.70 -17.62 -4.56
CA THR A 127 -24.26 -18.78 -5.26
C THR A 127 -23.13 -19.67 -5.75
N ALA A 128 -23.08 -20.91 -5.26
CA ALA A 128 -22.11 -21.91 -5.72
C ALA A 128 -22.46 -22.40 -7.13
N GLY A 129 -21.47 -22.99 -7.84
CA GLY A 129 -21.65 -23.55 -9.18
C GLY A 129 -22.51 -24.83 -9.24
N GLY A 130 -22.92 -25.34 -8.07
CA GLY A 130 -23.79 -26.51 -7.88
C GLY A 130 -24.54 -26.40 -6.58
N THR A 131 -25.11 -27.51 -6.11
CA THR A 131 -25.79 -27.57 -4.81
C THR A 131 -24.88 -28.27 -3.80
N PRO A 132 -24.15 -27.52 -2.95
CA PRO A 132 -23.34 -28.16 -1.92
C PRO A 132 -24.23 -28.90 -0.91
N SER A 133 -23.66 -29.90 -0.27
CA SER A 133 -24.36 -30.63 0.80
C SER A 133 -24.74 -29.69 1.93
N ALA A 134 -25.86 -29.97 2.62
CA ALA A 134 -26.34 -29.18 3.75
C ALA A 134 -25.43 -29.29 5.00
N VAL A 135 -24.32 -30.00 4.91
CA VAL A 135 -23.33 -30.16 5.98
C VAL A 135 -22.41 -28.94 5.99
N THR A 136 -22.10 -28.44 7.19
CA THR A 136 -21.10 -27.38 7.34
C THR A 136 -19.78 -27.77 6.68
N ALA A 137 -19.24 -26.89 5.86
CA ALA A 137 -17.95 -27.08 5.21
C ALA A 137 -16.83 -27.25 6.24
N GLN A 138 -15.87 -28.13 5.94
CA GLN A 138 -14.73 -28.45 6.78
C GLN A 138 -13.42 -28.19 6.03
N GLY A 139 -12.38 -27.87 6.77
CA GLY A 139 -11.04 -27.61 6.24
C GLY A 139 -10.47 -26.28 6.73
N ASN A 140 -9.32 -25.90 6.22
CA ASN A 140 -8.72 -24.59 6.44
C ASN A 140 -9.29 -23.60 5.42
N ILE A 141 -10.52 -23.15 5.68
CA ILE A 141 -11.30 -22.38 4.71
C ILE A 141 -10.88 -20.93 4.74
N GLN A 142 -10.51 -20.42 3.57
CA GLN A 142 -10.06 -19.03 3.39
C GLN A 142 -10.81 -18.41 2.21
N PHE A 143 -11.03 -17.11 2.28
CA PHE A 143 -11.44 -16.39 1.08
C PHE A 143 -10.49 -15.24 0.77
N HIS A 144 -10.30 -14.96 -0.52
CA HIS A 144 -9.50 -13.88 -1.06
C HIS A 144 -10.37 -13.01 -1.95
N ALA A 145 -10.30 -11.69 -1.80
CA ALA A 145 -10.81 -10.77 -2.80
C ALA A 145 -10.03 -10.95 -4.12
N LYS A 146 -10.71 -10.95 -5.26
CA LYS A 146 -10.01 -11.18 -6.54
C LYS A 146 -9.52 -9.91 -7.21
N SER A 147 -10.21 -8.82 -7.02
CA SER A 147 -9.80 -7.51 -7.51
C SER A 147 -10.57 -6.42 -6.78
N TRP A 148 -9.99 -5.24 -6.74
CA TRP A 148 -10.66 -4.04 -6.24
C TRP A 148 -10.17 -2.80 -6.99
N SER A 149 -10.85 -1.68 -6.79
CA SER A 149 -10.44 -0.35 -7.23
C SER A 149 -10.64 0.66 -6.10
N GLY A 150 -10.03 1.84 -6.24
CA GLY A 150 -10.18 2.92 -5.28
C GLY A 150 -9.38 2.76 -3.99
N ALA A 151 -8.46 1.78 -3.91
CA ALA A 151 -7.55 1.62 -2.79
C ALA A 151 -6.21 1.04 -3.24
N GLN A 152 -5.13 1.39 -2.54
CA GLN A 152 -3.77 0.95 -2.80
C GLN A 152 -3.13 0.38 -1.54
N VAL A 153 -2.44 -0.75 -1.69
CA VAL A 153 -1.70 -1.46 -0.63
C VAL A 153 -0.21 -1.31 -0.91
N ARG A 154 0.56 -0.82 0.05
CA ARG A 154 1.98 -0.49 -0.11
C ARG A 154 2.85 -1.09 0.97
N GLY A 155 4.05 -1.52 0.61
CA GLY A 155 5.09 -1.95 1.55
C GLY A 155 6.48 -1.63 1.03
N GLY A 156 7.33 -1.02 1.86
CA GLY A 156 8.66 -0.62 1.45
C GLY A 156 9.40 0.27 2.44
N MET A 157 10.38 0.97 1.91
CA MET A 157 11.19 1.97 2.60
C MET A 157 10.80 3.35 2.09
N PHE A 158 9.86 4.01 2.74
CA PHE A 158 9.36 5.31 2.25
C PHE A 158 8.67 6.14 3.34
N ASP A 159 8.58 7.42 3.07
CA ASP A 159 7.75 8.36 3.81
C ASP A 159 6.88 9.21 2.85
N TYR A 160 6.42 10.38 3.27
CA TYR A 160 5.64 11.28 2.41
C TYR A 160 6.48 12.06 1.39
N GLN A 161 7.80 11.99 1.47
CA GLN A 161 8.71 12.76 0.61
C GLN A 161 9.53 11.87 -0.31
N ASN A 162 10.04 10.76 0.22
CA ASN A 162 11.05 9.96 -0.47
C ASN A 162 10.83 8.47 -0.24
N GLY A 163 11.44 7.68 -1.11
CA GLY A 163 11.59 6.27 -0.89
C GLY A 163 11.21 5.40 -2.07
N PHE A 164 11.02 4.14 -1.78
CA PHE A 164 10.67 3.10 -2.75
C PHE A 164 9.84 2.03 -2.06
N PHE A 165 8.89 1.49 -2.81
CA PHE A 165 7.95 0.50 -2.29
C PHE A 165 7.32 -0.31 -3.42
N TYR A 166 6.80 -1.48 -3.07
CA TYR A 166 5.83 -2.17 -3.88
C TYR A 166 4.44 -1.61 -3.61
N GLU A 167 3.65 -1.43 -4.65
CA GLU A 167 2.26 -1.02 -4.58
C GLU A 167 1.37 -2.01 -5.34
N PHE A 168 0.29 -2.45 -4.70
CA PHE A 168 -0.76 -3.26 -5.31
C PHE A 168 -2.06 -2.47 -5.30
N ASP A 169 -2.66 -2.26 -6.47
CA ASP A 169 -3.88 -1.46 -6.65
C ASP A 169 -5.17 -2.29 -6.67
N GLY A 170 -5.05 -3.60 -6.39
CA GLY A 170 -6.13 -4.56 -6.45
C GLY A 170 -6.16 -5.37 -7.74
N THR A 171 -5.40 -4.95 -8.75
CA THR A 171 -5.29 -5.62 -10.05
C THR A 171 -3.85 -5.78 -10.50
N HIS A 172 -3.02 -4.75 -10.31
CA HIS A 172 -1.66 -4.72 -10.79
C HIS A 172 -0.67 -4.43 -9.66
N MET A 173 0.51 -5.04 -9.77
CA MET A 173 1.66 -4.76 -8.91
C MET A 173 2.58 -3.74 -9.58
N TYR A 174 3.12 -2.83 -8.78
CA TYR A 174 4.06 -1.78 -9.24
C TYR A 174 5.31 -1.75 -8.38
N CYS A 175 6.45 -1.48 -9.00
CA CYS A 175 7.62 -0.92 -8.35
C CYS A 175 7.52 0.60 -8.39
N VAL A 176 7.64 1.25 -7.24
CA VAL A 176 7.44 2.70 -7.13
C VAL A 176 8.66 3.36 -6.51
N ARG A 177 9.12 4.44 -7.15
CA ARG A 177 10.09 5.38 -6.61
C ARG A 177 9.38 6.69 -6.30
N ARG A 178 9.43 7.14 -5.05
CA ARG A 178 8.90 8.43 -4.58
C ARG A 178 10.01 9.44 -4.43
N SER A 179 9.83 10.64 -4.98
CA SER A 179 10.77 11.76 -4.85
C SER A 179 10.03 13.07 -4.63
N SER A 180 10.62 13.93 -3.79
CA SER A 180 10.13 15.28 -3.53
C SER A 180 11.10 16.37 -4.03
N THR A 181 11.95 16.03 -5.01
CA THR A 181 12.95 16.96 -5.59
C THR A 181 12.35 17.86 -6.66
N LEU A 182 11.21 17.51 -7.25
CA LEU A 182 10.58 18.31 -8.30
C LEU A 182 10.18 19.70 -7.78
N GLN A 183 10.94 20.72 -8.17
CA GLN A 183 10.62 22.11 -7.86
C GLN A 183 9.47 22.60 -8.73
N ILE A 184 8.53 23.32 -8.09
CA ILE A 184 7.44 24.02 -8.79
C ILE A 184 7.89 25.46 -9.04
N SER A 185 7.56 26.01 -10.22
CA SER A 185 7.90 27.38 -10.60
C SER A 185 7.26 28.41 -9.66
N GLY A 186 7.94 29.54 -9.50
CA GLY A 186 7.56 30.62 -8.60
C GLY A 186 7.97 30.38 -7.16
N THR A 187 7.52 31.26 -6.28
CA THR A 187 7.80 31.20 -4.84
C THR A 187 6.51 31.30 -4.02
N ALA A 188 6.58 30.97 -2.74
CA ALA A 188 5.43 31.02 -1.84
C ALA A 188 5.67 31.94 -0.62
N THR A 189 4.61 32.52 -0.14
CA THR A 189 4.53 33.14 1.18
C THR A 189 3.75 32.22 2.11
N VAL A 190 4.34 31.94 3.26
CA VAL A 190 3.82 31.03 4.28
C VAL A 190 3.73 31.73 5.63
N THR A 191 2.64 31.48 6.38
CA THR A 191 2.40 32.04 7.70
C THR A 191 2.25 30.91 8.72
N ASN A 192 2.99 30.97 9.81
CA ASN A 192 2.88 29.98 10.89
C ASN A 192 1.42 29.84 11.37
N GLY A 193 0.96 28.60 11.51
CA GLY A 193 -0.42 28.28 11.91
C GLY A 193 -1.48 28.45 10.83
N SER A 194 -1.12 28.93 9.62
CA SER A 194 -2.06 29.08 8.50
C SER A 194 -2.01 27.86 7.57
N GLY A 195 -3.18 27.39 7.13
CA GLY A 195 -3.29 26.45 6.02
C GLY A 195 -3.29 27.12 4.66
N LEU A 196 -3.42 28.46 4.59
CA LEU A 196 -3.38 29.22 3.35
C LEU A 196 -1.93 29.49 2.96
N ILE A 197 -1.59 29.17 1.72
CA ILE A 197 -0.30 29.46 1.08
C ILE A 197 -0.57 30.35 -0.11
N THR A 198 0.12 31.49 -0.20
CA THR A 198 0.05 32.41 -1.34
C THR A 198 1.29 32.28 -2.19
N GLY A 199 1.11 32.27 -3.51
CA GLY A 199 2.16 32.14 -4.52
C GLY A 199 2.47 33.45 -5.20
N ASP A 200 3.70 33.58 -5.64
CA ASP A 200 4.21 34.63 -6.49
C ASP A 200 4.85 33.98 -7.72
N GLU A 201 4.45 34.43 -8.92
CA GLU A 201 4.82 33.83 -10.23
C GLU A 201 4.53 32.31 -10.31
N THR A 202 3.51 31.83 -9.64
CA THR A 202 3.12 30.41 -9.61
C THR A 202 2.02 30.08 -10.60
N SER A 203 1.95 28.79 -11.00
CA SER A 203 0.93 28.24 -11.90
C SER A 203 0.27 27.01 -11.28
N TRP A 204 -0.22 27.16 -10.06
CA TRP A 204 -0.67 26.02 -9.25
C TRP A 204 -1.87 25.25 -9.80
N THR A 205 -2.75 25.89 -10.56
CA THR A 205 -3.88 25.20 -11.20
C THR A 205 -3.45 24.17 -12.26
N SER A 206 -2.26 24.35 -12.85
CA SER A 206 -1.70 23.42 -13.85
C SER A 206 -0.62 22.48 -13.29
N THR A 207 0.01 22.84 -12.16
CA THR A 207 1.16 22.08 -11.60
C THR A 207 0.79 21.20 -10.41
N LEU A 208 -0.32 21.51 -9.74
CA LEU A 208 -0.81 20.80 -8.55
C LEU A 208 -2.21 20.26 -8.77
N ALA A 209 -2.54 19.19 -8.05
CA ALA A 209 -3.89 18.66 -7.87
C ALA A 209 -4.24 18.59 -6.39
N VAL A 210 -5.54 18.60 -6.07
CA VAL A 210 -6.01 18.31 -4.71
C VAL A 210 -5.60 16.88 -4.35
N GLY A 211 -4.97 16.72 -3.20
CA GLY A 211 -4.39 15.45 -2.76
C GLY A 211 -2.88 15.38 -2.90
N ASP A 212 -2.26 16.19 -3.74
CA ASP A 212 -0.80 16.22 -3.90
C ASP A 212 -0.08 16.55 -2.58
N MET A 213 1.09 15.94 -2.42
CA MET A 213 2.00 16.28 -1.32
C MET A 213 3.01 17.30 -1.81
N THR A 214 3.04 18.45 -1.17
CA THR A 214 4.06 19.49 -1.37
C THR A 214 5.06 19.48 -0.21
N VAL A 215 6.29 19.88 -0.48
CA VAL A 215 7.31 20.06 0.56
C VAL A 215 7.74 21.51 0.60
N ILE A 216 7.59 22.10 1.76
CA ILE A 216 7.91 23.52 2.05
C ILE A 216 8.90 23.53 3.22
N ARG A 217 10.10 24.03 2.99
CA ARG A 217 11.18 24.07 4.00
C ARG A 217 11.39 22.70 4.70
N GLY A 218 11.37 21.62 3.92
CA GLY A 218 11.63 20.25 4.41
C GLY A 218 10.45 19.53 5.07
N GLN A 219 9.28 20.17 5.20
CA GLN A 219 8.08 19.57 5.77
C GLN A 219 7.02 19.31 4.71
N SER A 220 6.30 18.18 4.85
CA SER A 220 5.25 17.77 3.90
C SER A 220 3.90 18.33 4.28
N TYR A 221 3.17 18.79 3.27
CA TYR A 221 1.82 19.33 3.38
C TYR A 221 0.96 18.77 2.23
N LYS A 222 -0.23 18.27 2.57
CA LYS A 222 -1.20 17.81 1.57
C LYS A 222 -2.00 19.00 1.04
N VAL A 223 -2.08 19.18 -0.27
CA VAL A 223 -2.95 20.15 -0.92
C VAL A 223 -4.39 19.71 -0.75
N VAL A 224 -5.22 20.52 -0.09
CA VAL A 224 -6.64 20.23 0.14
C VAL A 224 -7.57 21.09 -0.70
N LYS A 225 -7.08 22.21 -1.21
CA LYS A 225 -7.82 23.10 -2.11
C LYS A 225 -6.86 23.89 -2.98
N ILE A 226 -7.21 24.08 -4.22
CA ILE A 226 -6.57 25.03 -5.16
C ILE A 226 -7.60 26.08 -5.49
N THR A 227 -7.36 27.32 -5.11
CA THR A 227 -8.30 28.43 -5.36
C THR A 227 -8.02 29.07 -6.72
N ASN A 228 -6.74 29.32 -7.02
CA ASN A 228 -6.25 29.85 -8.30
C ASN A 228 -4.72 29.59 -8.41
N ASN A 229 -4.09 30.16 -9.43
CA ASN A 229 -2.65 30.00 -9.66
C ASN A 229 -1.76 30.50 -8.50
N ALA A 230 -2.26 31.43 -7.68
CA ALA A 230 -1.49 32.06 -6.59
C ALA A 230 -2.05 31.74 -5.20
N SER A 231 -2.98 30.78 -5.06
CA SER A 231 -3.58 30.49 -3.76
C SER A 231 -3.99 29.02 -3.63
N ILE A 232 -3.41 28.33 -2.65
CA ILE A 232 -3.76 26.97 -2.25
C ILE A 232 -4.01 26.89 -0.75
N SER A 233 -4.75 25.86 -0.34
CA SER A 233 -4.86 25.47 1.07
C SER A 233 -4.23 24.11 1.27
N VAL A 234 -3.50 23.96 2.38
CA VAL A 234 -2.79 22.73 2.74
C VAL A 234 -3.16 22.23 4.14
N GLN A 235 -2.95 20.96 4.36
CA GLN A 235 -3.02 20.30 5.67
C GLN A 235 -1.77 19.47 5.93
N PRO A 236 -1.27 19.46 7.18
CA PRO A 236 -1.67 20.33 8.29
C PRO A 236 -1.37 21.82 7.99
N ALA A 237 -1.84 22.75 8.83
CA ALA A 237 -1.43 24.14 8.74
C ALA A 237 0.11 24.27 8.83
N TYR A 238 0.67 25.30 8.18
CA TYR A 238 2.12 25.48 8.12
C TYR A 238 2.73 25.65 9.53
N ARG A 239 3.76 24.86 9.81
CA ARG A 239 4.36 24.72 11.15
C ARG A 239 5.71 25.43 11.31
N GLY A 240 6.27 25.94 10.22
CA GLY A 240 7.55 26.63 10.22
C GLY A 240 7.40 28.13 10.55
N THR A 241 8.52 28.84 10.63
CA THR A 241 8.53 30.31 10.76
C THR A 241 7.95 30.95 9.50
N SER A 242 7.09 31.95 9.66
CA SER A 242 6.51 32.74 8.56
C SER A 242 7.63 33.31 7.67
N ALA A 243 7.45 33.22 6.37
CA ALA A 243 8.43 33.66 5.38
C ALA A 243 7.79 33.91 4.02
N SER A 244 8.42 34.72 3.18
CA SER A 244 8.12 34.93 1.76
C SER A 244 9.29 34.48 0.90
N GLY A 245 9.07 34.31 -0.40
CA GLY A 245 10.08 33.85 -1.34
C GLY A 245 10.52 32.39 -1.11
N VAL A 246 9.64 31.56 -0.57
CA VAL A 246 9.95 30.16 -0.23
C VAL A 246 9.74 29.26 -1.44
N ILE A 247 10.73 28.41 -1.73
CA ILE A 247 10.60 27.37 -2.77
C ILE A 247 9.66 26.27 -2.30
N VAL A 248 8.77 25.85 -3.21
CA VAL A 248 7.88 24.71 -3.04
C VAL A 248 8.30 23.59 -3.97
N THR A 249 8.36 22.37 -3.46
CA THR A 249 8.56 21.18 -4.28
C THR A 249 7.37 20.25 -4.15
N LYS A 250 7.16 19.40 -5.17
CA LYS A 250 6.09 18.41 -5.22
C LYS A 250 6.66 17.01 -5.04
N THR A 251 5.97 16.18 -4.27
CA THR A 251 6.27 14.74 -4.21
C THR A 251 5.65 14.05 -5.41
N VAL A 252 6.45 13.26 -6.13
CA VAL A 252 6.06 12.53 -7.33
C VAL A 252 6.42 11.06 -7.18
N ASP A 253 5.48 10.18 -7.55
CA ASP A 253 5.68 8.74 -7.64
C ASP A 253 5.94 8.34 -9.09
N THR A 254 7.12 7.78 -9.37
CA THR A 254 7.43 7.10 -10.63
C THR A 254 7.06 5.64 -10.46
N LYS A 255 6.02 5.19 -11.18
CA LYS A 255 5.47 3.84 -11.08
C LYS A 255 5.81 3.03 -12.32
N VAL A 256 6.29 1.80 -12.12
CA VAL A 256 6.53 0.82 -13.20
C VAL A 256 5.69 -0.41 -12.90
N ARG A 257 4.74 -0.70 -13.80
CA ARG A 257 3.85 -1.86 -13.68
C ARG A 257 4.64 -3.17 -13.89
N GLN A 258 4.18 -4.25 -13.29
CA GLN A 258 4.84 -5.55 -13.27
C GLN A 258 5.23 -6.06 -14.65
N ASP A 259 4.37 -5.94 -15.64
CA ASP A 259 4.63 -6.36 -17.02
C ASP A 259 5.74 -5.56 -17.73
N SER A 260 6.11 -4.42 -17.16
CA SER A 260 7.17 -3.52 -17.65
C SER A 260 8.43 -3.55 -16.78
N TRP A 261 8.54 -4.48 -15.82
CA TRP A 261 9.77 -4.62 -15.03
C TRP A 261 10.94 -5.03 -15.91
N ASN A 262 12.06 -4.35 -15.75
CA ASN A 262 13.17 -4.41 -16.71
C ASN A 262 14.13 -5.60 -16.54
N ILE A 263 13.90 -6.46 -15.54
CA ILE A 263 14.71 -7.66 -15.30
C ILE A 263 13.88 -8.92 -15.46
N ASP A 264 12.72 -9.00 -14.77
CA ASP A 264 11.81 -10.14 -14.82
C ASP A 264 10.38 -9.69 -14.44
N PRO A 265 9.36 -9.93 -15.28
CA PRO A 265 7.99 -9.52 -14.98
C PRO A 265 7.33 -10.35 -13.87
N CYS A 266 7.95 -11.43 -13.41
CA CYS A 266 7.41 -12.32 -12.38
C CYS A 266 6.00 -12.86 -12.69
N ASP A 267 5.73 -13.18 -13.95
CA ASP A 267 4.50 -13.77 -14.44
C ASP A 267 4.68 -15.24 -14.89
N GLY A 268 5.83 -15.82 -14.57
CA GLY A 268 6.25 -17.16 -14.97
C GLY A 268 6.95 -17.22 -16.33
N THR A 269 6.90 -16.15 -17.16
CA THR A 269 7.52 -16.11 -18.49
C THR A 269 8.94 -15.53 -18.47
N GLY A 270 9.31 -14.84 -17.38
CA GLY A 270 10.62 -14.23 -17.22
C GLY A 270 11.74 -15.24 -17.00
N LYS A 271 12.98 -14.76 -16.99
CA LYS A 271 14.20 -15.59 -16.90
C LYS A 271 14.33 -16.44 -15.64
N PHE A 272 13.63 -16.08 -14.58
CA PHE A 272 13.63 -16.82 -13.32
C PHE A 272 12.51 -17.84 -13.21
N GLY A 273 11.51 -17.81 -14.12
CA GLY A 273 10.32 -18.65 -14.05
C GLY A 273 9.48 -18.42 -12.77
N PHE A 274 9.75 -17.32 -12.07
CA PHE A 274 9.02 -16.97 -10.85
C PHE A 274 7.69 -16.32 -11.21
N ASN A 275 6.59 -16.85 -10.63
CA ASN A 275 5.26 -16.30 -10.78
C ASN A 275 4.81 -15.70 -9.44
N LEU A 276 4.68 -14.39 -9.38
CA LEU A 276 4.30 -13.66 -8.17
C LEU A 276 2.81 -13.84 -7.88
N ASP A 277 2.50 -14.48 -6.76
CA ASP A 277 1.14 -14.67 -6.28
C ASP A 277 0.90 -13.70 -5.10
N VAL A 278 0.11 -12.64 -5.32
CA VAL A 278 -0.20 -11.61 -4.32
C VAL A 278 -1.04 -12.12 -3.15
N ASP A 279 -1.70 -13.28 -3.32
CA ASP A 279 -2.50 -13.94 -2.28
C ASP A 279 -1.59 -14.66 -1.25
N LYS A 280 -0.28 -14.79 -1.54
CA LYS A 280 0.70 -15.47 -0.69
C LYS A 280 1.64 -14.50 0.01
N ILE A 281 2.26 -15.00 1.08
CA ILE A 281 3.30 -14.27 1.81
C ILE A 281 4.51 -14.10 0.91
N GLN A 282 4.96 -12.87 0.74
CA GLN A 282 6.16 -12.53 0.00
C GLN A 282 7.26 -12.04 0.92
N MET A 283 8.48 -12.49 0.67
CA MET A 283 9.67 -11.81 1.18
C MET A 283 10.15 -10.82 0.11
N ALA A 284 9.75 -9.57 0.25
CA ALA A 284 10.18 -8.49 -0.62
C ALA A 284 11.58 -8.02 -0.21
N TYR A 285 12.43 -7.79 -1.19
CA TYR A 285 13.79 -7.31 -1.01
C TYR A 285 14.00 -6.00 -1.75
N PHE A 286 14.79 -5.12 -1.13
CA PHE A 286 15.27 -3.89 -1.73
C PHE A 286 16.76 -3.77 -1.47
N ASP A 287 17.48 -3.30 -2.48
CA ASP A 287 18.88 -2.95 -2.37
C ASP A 287 19.07 -1.57 -3.01
N TYR A 288 19.61 -0.64 -2.26
CA TYR A 288 19.80 0.72 -2.77
C TYR A 288 21.10 1.35 -2.32
N SER A 289 21.64 2.18 -3.19
CA SER A 289 22.72 3.11 -2.90
C SER A 289 22.24 4.53 -3.19
N TRP A 290 22.38 5.44 -2.23
CA TRP A 290 21.82 6.77 -2.42
C TRP A 290 22.77 7.70 -3.16
N TYR A 291 23.66 8.43 -2.54
CA TYR A 291 24.51 9.48 -3.14
C TYR A 291 23.82 10.43 -4.13
N GLY A 292 22.50 10.52 -4.15
CA GLY A 292 21.72 11.30 -5.10
C GLY A 292 21.61 10.70 -6.50
N ALA A 293 22.53 9.85 -6.95
CA ALA A 293 22.56 9.28 -8.29
C ALA A 293 22.71 7.75 -8.34
N GLY A 294 22.52 7.06 -7.21
CA GLY A 294 22.64 5.61 -7.13
C GLY A 294 21.52 4.86 -7.83
N LYS A 295 21.33 3.61 -7.48
CA LYS A 295 20.25 2.76 -8.01
C LYS A 295 19.41 2.17 -6.90
N ILE A 296 18.20 1.75 -7.25
CA ILE A 296 17.31 0.97 -6.39
C ILE A 296 17.00 -0.33 -7.11
N ARG A 297 17.23 -1.47 -6.47
CA ARG A 297 16.80 -2.79 -6.96
C ARG A 297 15.65 -3.31 -6.15
N PHE A 298 14.65 -3.80 -6.83
CA PHE A 298 13.48 -4.47 -6.30
C PHE A 298 13.60 -5.97 -6.53
N GLY A 299 13.29 -6.79 -5.53
CA GLY A 299 13.38 -8.23 -5.63
C GLY A 299 12.42 -8.97 -4.71
N PHE A 300 12.31 -10.26 -4.95
CA PHE A 300 11.59 -11.20 -4.10
C PHE A 300 12.48 -12.41 -3.79
N LYS A 301 12.21 -13.07 -2.70
CA LYS A 301 12.78 -14.37 -2.41
C LYS A 301 11.93 -15.44 -3.08
N ASP A 302 12.55 -16.26 -3.93
CA ASP A 302 11.85 -17.35 -4.58
C ASP A 302 11.61 -18.55 -3.62
N GLN A 303 10.90 -19.55 -4.10
CA GLN A 303 10.61 -20.78 -3.33
C GLN A 303 11.86 -21.59 -2.95
N ASN A 304 13.00 -21.36 -3.61
CA ASN A 304 14.29 -21.98 -3.27
C ASN A 304 15.09 -21.15 -2.25
N GLY A 305 14.49 -20.07 -1.76
CA GLY A 305 15.12 -19.17 -0.79
C GLY A 305 16.14 -18.20 -1.38
N GLN A 306 16.22 -18.05 -2.70
CA GLN A 306 17.14 -17.14 -3.38
C GLN A 306 16.48 -15.81 -3.69
N VAL A 307 17.21 -14.71 -3.48
CA VAL A 307 16.75 -13.38 -3.86
C VAL A 307 16.87 -13.22 -5.37
N LYS A 308 15.75 -12.91 -6.02
CA LYS A 308 15.65 -12.58 -7.45
C LYS A 308 15.31 -11.11 -7.56
N TYR A 309 16.22 -10.31 -8.12
CA TYR A 309 15.93 -8.93 -8.44
C TYR A 309 15.14 -8.85 -9.73
N VAL A 310 14.03 -8.11 -9.72
CA VAL A 310 13.02 -8.10 -10.78
C VAL A 310 12.94 -6.77 -11.52
N HIS A 311 13.31 -5.68 -10.84
CA HIS A 311 13.33 -4.35 -11.43
C HIS A 311 14.44 -3.46 -10.85
N ASP A 312 15.05 -2.63 -11.69
CA ASP A 312 16.04 -1.62 -11.31
C ASP A 312 15.59 -0.21 -11.73
N PHE A 313 15.55 0.72 -10.77
CA PHE A 313 15.63 2.14 -11.09
C PHE A 313 17.09 2.56 -11.14
N LYS A 314 17.55 3.02 -12.31
CA LYS A 314 18.92 3.48 -12.57
C LYS A 314 18.89 5.01 -12.71
N HIS A 315 19.87 5.68 -12.12
CA HIS A 315 19.89 7.16 -12.08
C HIS A 315 21.20 7.76 -12.54
N ASN A 316 22.29 6.96 -12.55
CA ASN A 316 23.62 7.41 -12.93
C ASN A 316 23.65 7.90 -14.39
N ASN A 317 24.14 9.11 -14.61
CA ASN A 317 24.22 9.76 -15.93
C ASN A 317 22.86 9.92 -16.64
N LEU A 318 21.77 9.98 -15.87
CA LEU A 318 20.40 10.13 -16.39
C LEU A 318 19.69 11.34 -15.80
N LEU A 319 20.02 11.74 -14.57
CA LEU A 319 19.33 12.82 -13.87
C LEU A 319 20.26 14.00 -13.61
N THR A 320 19.71 15.19 -13.63
CA THR A 320 20.39 16.45 -13.27
C THR A 320 20.25 16.81 -11.80
N GLU A 321 19.38 16.09 -11.08
CA GLU A 321 19.10 16.27 -9.66
C GLU A 321 19.07 14.93 -8.93
N ALA A 322 19.13 14.96 -7.60
CA ALA A 322 19.07 13.74 -6.80
C ALA A 322 17.74 12.99 -7.01
N TYR A 323 17.80 11.68 -7.18
CA TYR A 323 16.62 10.85 -7.43
C TYR A 323 15.64 10.79 -6.24
N PHE A 324 16.07 11.12 -5.04
CA PHE A 324 15.29 11.56 -3.90
C PHE A 324 16.15 12.29 -2.86
N ARG A 325 15.52 13.04 -1.98
CA ARG A 325 16.16 14.05 -1.13
C ARG A 325 17.02 13.47 -0.01
N SER A 326 16.69 12.28 0.51
CA SER A 326 17.37 11.68 1.67
C SER A 326 17.43 10.17 1.54
N GLY A 327 18.62 9.60 1.78
CA GLY A 327 18.81 8.16 1.89
C GLY A 327 18.34 7.55 3.21
N ASN A 328 17.98 8.35 4.21
CA ASN A 328 17.44 7.87 5.48
C ASN A 328 15.95 7.61 5.33
N LEU A 329 15.51 6.37 5.45
CA LEU A 329 14.14 5.96 5.18
C LEU A 329 13.60 5.07 6.32
N PRO A 330 12.31 5.15 6.64
CA PRO A 330 11.66 4.22 7.55
C PRO A 330 11.15 2.99 6.79
N GLY A 331 11.01 1.85 7.46
CA GLY A 331 10.16 0.76 6.99
C GLY A 331 8.69 1.15 7.17
N ARG A 332 7.88 1.00 6.12
CA ARG A 332 6.49 1.44 6.11
C ARG A 332 5.57 0.48 5.35
N TYR A 333 4.42 0.24 5.95
CA TYR A 333 3.27 -0.46 5.38
C TYR A 333 2.08 0.48 5.38
N GLU A 334 1.34 0.53 4.28
CA GLU A 334 0.27 1.51 4.12
C GLU A 334 -0.86 0.95 3.27
N ILE A 335 -2.10 1.29 3.66
CA ILE A 335 -3.26 1.21 2.78
C ILE A 335 -3.82 2.62 2.66
N GLU A 336 -4.03 3.09 1.44
CA GLU A 336 -4.61 4.39 1.13
C GLU A 336 -5.77 4.21 0.15
N ASN A 337 -6.93 4.74 0.51
CA ASN A 337 -8.03 4.87 -0.42
C ASN A 337 -7.78 6.07 -1.33
N THR A 338 -7.88 5.84 -2.63
CA THR A 338 -7.71 6.86 -3.69
C THR A 338 -9.05 7.30 -4.30
N GLY A 339 -10.13 6.77 -3.77
CA GLY A 339 -11.52 7.01 -4.12
C GLY A 339 -12.42 6.16 -3.23
N SER A 340 -13.67 5.96 -3.62
CA SER A 340 -14.56 5.01 -2.96
C SER A 340 -14.07 3.59 -3.28
N PRO A 341 -13.57 2.84 -2.29
CA PRO A 341 -13.06 1.49 -2.56
C PRO A 341 -14.22 0.55 -2.84
N THR A 342 -14.10 -0.29 -3.87
CA THR A 342 -15.06 -1.36 -4.15
C THR A 342 -14.96 -2.50 -3.15
N ILE A 343 -13.76 -2.69 -2.60
CA ILE A 343 -13.46 -3.60 -1.49
C ILE A 343 -12.54 -2.84 -0.55
N ILE A 344 -12.70 -3.00 0.75
CA ILE A 344 -11.78 -2.47 1.73
C ILE A 344 -10.65 -3.51 1.89
N PRO A 345 -9.47 -3.30 1.26
CA PRO A 345 -8.40 -4.27 1.32
C PRO A 345 -7.79 -4.34 2.72
N ASN A 346 -7.17 -5.45 2.99
CA ASN A 346 -6.30 -5.66 4.13
C ASN A 346 -4.87 -5.96 3.66
N LEU A 347 -3.93 -5.70 4.53
CA LEU A 347 -2.50 -6.01 4.36
C LEU A 347 -2.03 -6.72 5.61
N PHE A 348 -1.29 -7.81 5.43
CA PHE A 348 -0.70 -8.54 6.54
C PHE A 348 0.82 -8.54 6.43
N HIS A 349 1.49 -8.30 7.56
CA HIS A 349 2.96 -8.24 7.57
C HIS A 349 3.54 -8.67 8.90
N TRP A 350 4.82 -9.10 8.89
CA TRP A 350 5.50 -9.65 10.08
C TRP A 350 6.61 -8.77 10.61
N GLY A 351 7.28 -8.01 9.80
CA GLY A 351 8.41 -7.20 10.23
C GLY A 351 9.12 -6.50 9.08
N THR A 352 10.15 -5.76 9.44
CA THR A 352 11.06 -5.05 8.52
C THR A 352 12.48 -5.34 8.95
#